data_967e53c66fd21a4150ffdc6645407d06
#
_entry.id   967e53c66fd21a4150ffdc6645407d06
#
_cell.length_a   1.000
_cell.length_b   1.000
_cell.length_c   1.000
_cell.angle_alpha   90.00
_cell.angle_beta   90.00
_cell.angle_gamma   90.00
#
_symmetry.space_group_name_H-M   'P 1'
#
loop_
_entity.id
_entity.type
_entity.pdbx_description
1 polymer ?
#
loop_
_entity_poly.entity_id
_entity_poly.type
_entity_poly.pdbx_seq_one_letter_code
_entity_poly.pdbx_strand_id
1 'polypeptide(L)'
;MKKIYLTLGAVAVLSCTALFFVQAETRTEIREEAKASETKQFQANGKVLVAYFTWPEPDGVDASSGASRIIADGKLYGNTEYVARMISEATGGDLFAIKTERTYPTPHKALIDDAKKEAEANERPKLTTHITNLSDYDVIFVGYPNWWYDMPMAIYTFFDEYDFSGKTVIPFVTHGGSSFSQSVETIAGMEKDAKVIKGPSIPARSVPDAKNSIVNWLQQQGLINK
;
A
#
# COMPACT_ATOMS: atom_id res chain seq x y z
N MET A 1 30.89 11.43 -75.46
CA MET A 1 30.63 12.19 -74.21
C MET A 1 29.50 11.50 -73.47
N LYS A 2 29.82 10.63 -72.50
CA LYS A 2 28.82 10.00 -71.59
C LYS A 2 29.08 10.55 -70.20
N LYS A 3 28.10 11.26 -69.67
CA LYS A 3 28.15 11.83 -68.34
C LYS A 3 27.73 10.78 -67.33
N ILE A 4 28.54 10.63 -66.31
CA ILE A 4 28.33 9.84 -65.10
C ILE A 4 27.41 10.66 -64.18
N TYR A 5 26.28 10.12 -63.84
CA TYR A 5 25.46 10.51 -62.67
C TYR A 5 25.01 9.25 -61.97
N LEU A 6 25.74 8.80 -61.01
CA LEU A 6 25.27 7.89 -59.98
C LEU A 6 26.18 8.00 -58.76
N THR A 7 25.62 8.24 -57.63
CA THR A 7 26.11 8.06 -56.25
C THR A 7 26.03 9.32 -55.40
N LEU A 8 24.82 9.69 -54.98
CA LEU A 8 24.60 10.57 -53.83
C LEU A 8 23.34 10.23 -53.04
N GLY A 9 22.76 9.06 -53.20
CA GLY A 9 21.52 8.68 -52.52
C GLY A 9 21.65 7.67 -51.37
N ALA A 10 22.82 7.04 -51.18
CA ALA A 10 22.94 5.91 -50.25
C ALA A 10 23.51 6.25 -48.86
N VAL A 11 24.13 7.42 -48.69
CA VAL A 11 24.79 7.77 -47.41
C VAL A 11 23.87 8.45 -46.41
N ALA A 12 22.77 9.10 -46.86
CA ALA A 12 21.87 9.83 -45.97
C ALA A 12 20.86 8.94 -45.19
N VAL A 13 20.55 7.74 -45.68
CA VAL A 13 19.57 6.84 -45.03
C VAL A 13 20.21 6.04 -43.90
N LEU A 14 21.49 5.69 -44.01
CA LEU A 14 22.20 4.95 -42.94
C LEU A 14 22.49 5.80 -41.68
N SER A 15 22.63 7.12 -41.84
CA SER A 15 22.88 8.00 -40.68
C SER A 15 21.65 8.27 -39.84
N CYS A 16 20.44 8.31 -40.43
CA CYS A 16 19.19 8.52 -39.68
C CYS A 16 18.81 7.28 -38.83
N THR A 17 18.98 6.07 -39.37
CA THR A 17 18.64 4.86 -38.62
C THR A 17 19.57 4.63 -37.44
N ALA A 18 20.87 4.90 -37.58
CA ALA A 18 21.84 4.79 -36.49
C ALA A 18 21.55 5.81 -35.36
N LEU A 19 21.14 7.04 -35.69
CA LEU A 19 20.77 8.04 -34.67
C LEU A 19 19.50 7.64 -33.89
N PHE A 20 18.52 7.03 -34.54
CA PHE A 20 17.30 6.55 -33.84
C PHE A 20 17.58 5.37 -32.90
N PHE A 21 18.49 4.46 -33.27
CA PHE A 21 18.89 3.34 -32.39
C PHE A 21 19.68 3.85 -31.19
N VAL A 22 20.64 4.74 -31.36
CA VAL A 22 21.39 5.34 -30.24
C VAL A 22 20.50 6.14 -29.30
N GLN A 23 19.50 6.87 -29.80
CA GLN A 23 18.55 7.58 -28.95
C GLN A 23 17.58 6.63 -28.22
N ALA A 24 17.25 5.47 -28.77
CA ALA A 24 16.41 4.49 -28.11
C ALA A 24 17.16 3.78 -26.98
N GLU A 25 18.43 3.42 -27.22
CA GLU A 25 19.29 2.79 -26.19
C GLU A 25 19.55 3.75 -25.02
N THR A 26 19.91 5.01 -25.29
CA THR A 26 20.15 6.01 -24.24
C THR A 26 18.87 6.31 -23.42
N ARG A 27 17.68 6.29 -24.04
CA ARG A 27 16.41 6.43 -23.31
C ARG A 27 16.13 5.23 -22.41
N THR A 28 16.48 4.04 -22.84
CA THR A 28 16.28 2.81 -22.06
C THR A 28 17.26 2.79 -20.88
N GLU A 29 18.52 3.12 -21.10
CA GLU A 29 19.54 3.23 -20.04
C GLU A 29 19.19 4.30 -19.00
N ILE A 30 18.77 5.50 -19.41
CA ILE A 30 18.34 6.57 -18.50
C ILE A 30 17.11 6.13 -17.70
N ARG A 31 16.19 5.36 -18.27
CA ARG A 31 15.01 4.86 -17.59
C ARG A 31 15.32 3.75 -16.60
N GLU A 32 16.29 2.89 -16.92
CA GLU A 32 16.79 1.85 -16.02
C GLU A 32 17.62 2.44 -14.88
N GLU A 33 18.46 3.43 -15.16
CA GLU A 33 19.22 4.16 -14.13
C GLU A 33 18.29 4.97 -13.19
N ALA A 34 17.25 5.61 -13.72
CA ALA A 34 16.24 6.30 -12.91
C ALA A 34 15.49 5.32 -12.01
N LYS A 35 15.09 4.16 -12.56
CA LYS A 35 14.42 3.10 -11.79
C LYS A 35 15.35 2.45 -10.76
N ALA A 36 16.63 2.25 -11.09
CA ALA A 36 17.65 1.76 -10.16
C ALA A 36 18.00 2.80 -9.09
N SER A 37 17.96 4.09 -9.42
CA SER A 37 18.13 5.19 -8.47
C SER A 37 16.95 5.30 -7.51
N GLU A 38 15.72 5.16 -8.00
CA GLU A 38 14.53 5.10 -7.14
C GLU A 38 14.57 3.88 -6.22
N THR A 39 15.02 2.73 -6.71
CA THR A 39 15.14 1.50 -5.90
C THR A 39 16.27 1.61 -4.87
N LYS A 40 17.38 2.29 -5.18
CA LYS A 40 18.48 2.53 -4.23
C LYS A 40 18.11 3.53 -3.14
N GLN A 41 17.22 4.48 -3.40
CA GLN A 41 16.77 5.46 -2.41
C GLN A 41 15.85 4.84 -1.34
N PHE A 42 15.27 3.64 -1.60
CA PHE A 42 14.45 2.91 -0.64
C PHE A 42 15.25 2.00 0.31
N GLN A 43 16.53 1.76 0.07
CA GLN A 43 17.45 1.11 1.02
C GLN A 43 17.93 2.07 2.14
N ALA A 44 17.19 3.12 2.41
CA ALA A 44 17.47 3.94 3.56
C ALA A 44 17.21 3.12 4.83
N ASN A 45 18.11 3.22 5.79
CA ASN A 45 18.02 2.73 7.17
C ASN A 45 16.83 3.38 7.92
N GLY A 46 15.71 3.60 7.26
CA GLY A 46 14.54 4.28 7.79
C GLY A 46 13.77 3.40 8.77
N LYS A 47 13.37 3.98 9.89
CA LYS A 47 12.52 3.31 10.85
C LYS A 47 11.14 3.07 10.26
N VAL A 48 10.61 1.85 10.41
CA VAL A 48 9.32 1.43 9.86
C VAL A 48 8.27 1.42 10.97
N LEU A 49 7.11 2.02 10.70
CA LEU A 49 5.90 1.87 11.50
C LEU A 49 4.88 1.05 10.71
N VAL A 50 4.20 0.12 11.38
CA VAL A 50 3.08 -0.65 10.83
C VAL A 50 1.83 -0.33 11.63
N ALA A 51 1.13 0.73 11.23
CA ALA A 51 -0.14 1.12 11.78
C ALA A 51 -1.26 0.31 11.14
N TYR A 52 -2.25 -0.10 11.93
CA TYR A 52 -3.39 -0.85 11.40
C TYR A 52 -4.67 -0.62 12.21
N PHE A 53 -5.79 -0.60 11.50
CA PHE A 53 -7.13 -0.71 12.07
C PHE A 53 -7.69 -2.09 11.76
N THR A 54 -8.35 -2.69 12.74
CA THR A 54 -9.02 -3.98 12.59
C THR A 54 -10.20 -4.08 13.54
N TRP A 55 -11.24 -4.78 13.13
CA TRP A 55 -12.41 -5.08 13.96
C TRP A 55 -12.83 -6.53 13.75
N PRO A 56 -12.19 -7.49 14.47
CA PRO A 56 -12.51 -8.91 14.32
C PRO A 56 -13.89 -9.22 14.91
N GLU A 57 -14.73 -9.84 14.14
CA GLU A 57 -16.01 -10.34 14.60
C GLU A 57 -15.82 -11.55 15.51
N PRO A 58 -16.35 -11.55 16.76
CA PRO A 58 -16.05 -12.60 17.73
C PRO A 58 -16.75 -13.92 17.45
N ASP A 59 -17.94 -13.92 16.89
CA ASP A 59 -18.79 -15.10 16.70
C ASP A 59 -18.44 -15.94 15.46
N GLY A 60 -17.67 -15.39 14.53
CA GLY A 60 -17.18 -16.10 13.35
C GLY A 60 -18.20 -16.41 12.28
N VAL A 61 -19.37 -15.86 12.39
CA VAL A 61 -20.44 -16.02 11.41
C VAL A 61 -20.37 -14.90 10.38
N ASP A 62 -19.21 -14.68 9.79
CA ASP A 62 -19.14 -13.91 8.57
C ASP A 62 -19.10 -14.84 7.37
N ALA A 63 -20.25 -15.37 7.03
CA ALA A 63 -20.39 -16.28 5.89
C ALA A 63 -20.28 -15.57 4.54
N SER A 64 -20.47 -14.25 4.49
CA SER A 64 -20.51 -13.51 3.23
C SER A 64 -19.17 -12.95 2.80
N SER A 65 -18.31 -12.57 3.73
CA SER A 65 -17.01 -12.02 3.40
C SER A 65 -15.84 -12.77 4.03
N GLY A 66 -16.05 -13.53 5.07
CA GLY A 66 -14.99 -14.24 5.82
C GLY A 66 -13.88 -13.28 6.24
N ALA A 67 -14.21 -12.00 6.30
CA ALA A 67 -13.25 -10.96 6.02
C ALA A 67 -12.63 -10.39 7.27
N SER A 68 -13.22 -10.63 8.44
CA SER A 68 -12.81 -9.85 9.60
C SER A 68 -11.76 -10.54 10.45
N ARG A 69 -11.65 -11.86 10.45
CA ARG A 69 -10.84 -12.58 11.44
C ARG A 69 -10.15 -13.83 10.95
N ILE A 70 -9.12 -14.22 11.70
CA ILE A 70 -8.38 -15.48 11.57
C ILE A 70 -8.09 -16.05 12.95
N ILE A 71 -8.08 -17.38 13.05
CA ILE A 71 -7.54 -18.07 14.22
C ILE A 71 -6.19 -18.68 13.83
N ALA A 72 -5.12 -18.21 14.47
CA ALA A 72 -3.79 -18.70 14.30
C ALA A 72 -3.16 -19.00 15.66
N ASP A 73 -2.50 -20.14 15.81
CA ASP A 73 -1.89 -20.60 17.06
C ASP A 73 -2.85 -20.57 18.27
N GLY A 74 -4.13 -20.91 18.03
CA GLY A 74 -5.18 -20.90 19.05
C GLY A 74 -5.63 -19.51 19.50
N LYS A 75 -5.18 -18.43 18.83
CA LYS A 75 -5.53 -17.06 19.14
C LYS A 75 -6.33 -16.41 18.02
N LEU A 76 -7.31 -15.62 18.39
CA LEU A 76 -8.11 -14.82 17.47
C LEU A 76 -7.36 -13.52 17.12
N TYR A 77 -7.24 -13.25 15.83
CA TYR A 77 -6.72 -12.00 15.27
C TYR A 77 -7.74 -11.42 14.28
N GLY A 78 -7.72 -10.10 14.14
CA GLY A 78 -8.28 -9.50 12.94
C GLY A 78 -7.40 -9.78 11.72
N ASN A 79 -8.00 -9.95 10.56
CA ASN A 79 -7.24 -10.22 9.32
C ASN A 79 -6.19 -9.13 9.04
N THR A 80 -6.56 -7.87 9.19
CA THR A 80 -5.62 -6.75 8.99
C THR A 80 -4.51 -6.76 10.04
N GLU A 81 -4.82 -7.07 11.31
CA GLU A 81 -3.81 -7.23 12.35
C GLU A 81 -2.82 -8.34 11.99
N TYR A 82 -3.31 -9.49 11.50
CA TYR A 82 -2.45 -10.62 11.19
C TYR A 82 -1.51 -10.30 10.03
N VAL A 83 -1.98 -9.59 9.01
CA VAL A 83 -1.14 -9.06 7.92
C VAL A 83 -0.14 -8.03 8.44
N ALA A 84 -0.55 -7.11 9.33
CA ALA A 84 0.33 -6.13 9.95
C ALA A 84 1.49 -6.80 10.71
N ARG A 85 1.21 -7.88 11.43
CA ARG A 85 2.24 -8.67 12.13
C ARG A 85 3.24 -9.32 11.17
N MET A 86 2.78 -9.86 10.04
CA MET A 86 3.69 -10.40 9.01
C MET A 86 4.61 -9.32 8.44
N ILE A 87 4.08 -8.12 8.17
CA ILE A 87 4.88 -6.98 7.67
C ILE A 87 5.90 -6.55 8.74
N SER A 88 5.45 -6.36 9.99
CA SER A 88 6.30 -5.98 11.12
C SER A 88 7.42 -7.02 11.36
N GLU A 89 7.10 -8.31 11.35
CA GLU A 89 8.09 -9.39 11.49
C GLU A 89 9.14 -9.36 10.38
N ALA A 90 8.72 -9.13 9.13
CA ALA A 90 9.61 -9.12 7.98
C ALA A 90 10.49 -7.86 7.90
N THR A 91 9.98 -6.71 8.33
CA THR A 91 10.68 -5.41 8.25
C THR A 91 11.40 -5.02 9.54
N GLY A 92 11.10 -5.66 10.66
CA GLY A 92 11.52 -5.20 11.99
C GLY A 92 10.79 -3.94 12.47
N GLY A 93 9.71 -3.55 11.80
CA GLY A 93 8.94 -2.33 12.10
C GLY A 93 8.08 -2.44 13.35
N ASP A 94 7.85 -1.29 14.00
CA ASP A 94 7.01 -1.19 15.19
C ASP A 94 5.53 -1.34 14.82
N LEU A 95 4.77 -2.12 15.60
CA LEU A 95 3.32 -2.28 15.44
C LEU A 95 2.56 -1.18 16.19
N PHE A 96 1.55 -0.60 15.54
CA PHE A 96 0.65 0.37 16.14
C PHE A 96 -0.81 0.05 15.79
N ALA A 97 -1.61 -0.32 16.80
CA ALA A 97 -3.03 -0.56 16.63
C ALA A 97 -3.81 0.77 16.71
N ILE A 98 -4.46 1.14 15.64
CA ILE A 98 -5.41 2.27 15.60
C ILE A 98 -6.70 1.82 16.26
N LYS A 99 -7.09 2.47 17.35
CA LYS A 99 -8.29 2.17 18.12
C LYS A 99 -9.17 3.41 18.25
N THR A 100 -10.48 3.20 18.25
CA THR A 100 -11.48 4.25 18.39
C THR A 100 -12.18 4.19 19.75
N GLU A 101 -12.72 5.31 20.21
CA GLU A 101 -13.68 5.33 21.33
C GLU A 101 -14.99 4.62 20.94
N ARG A 102 -15.36 4.72 19.66
CA ARG A 102 -16.52 4.03 19.12
C ARG A 102 -16.29 2.53 19.13
N THR A 103 -17.28 1.79 19.61
CA THR A 103 -17.37 0.34 19.48
C THR A 103 -18.41 0.00 18.43
N TYR A 104 -18.03 -0.87 17.49
CA TYR A 104 -18.94 -1.34 16.46
C TYR A 104 -19.73 -2.56 16.95
N PRO A 105 -20.96 -2.76 16.44
CA PRO A 105 -21.75 -3.95 16.75
C PRO A 105 -21.03 -5.24 16.39
N THR A 106 -21.24 -6.31 17.15
CA THR A 106 -20.65 -7.63 16.88
C THR A 106 -21.36 -8.40 15.75
N PRO A 107 -22.71 -8.35 15.59
CA PRO A 107 -23.36 -9.02 14.48
C PRO A 107 -22.97 -8.36 13.13
N HIS A 108 -22.53 -9.17 12.18
CA HIS A 108 -22.02 -8.70 10.88
C HIS A 108 -22.93 -7.68 10.20
N LYS A 109 -24.24 -8.00 10.08
CA LYS A 109 -25.18 -7.06 9.43
C LYS A 109 -25.26 -5.71 10.14
N ALA A 110 -25.28 -5.70 11.47
CA ALA A 110 -25.33 -4.46 12.23
C ALA A 110 -24.04 -3.66 12.09
N LEU A 111 -22.88 -4.35 12.08
CA LEU A 111 -21.57 -3.73 11.82
C LEU A 111 -21.51 -3.03 10.46
N ILE A 112 -21.89 -3.71 9.39
CA ILE A 112 -21.84 -3.12 8.05
C ILE A 112 -22.84 -1.98 7.87
N ASP A 113 -24.03 -2.06 8.47
CA ASP A 113 -25.02 -0.99 8.44
C ASP A 113 -24.53 0.25 9.22
N ASP A 114 -23.86 0.04 10.35
CA ASP A 114 -23.31 1.11 11.18
C ASP A 114 -22.12 1.79 10.49
N ALA A 115 -21.19 1.00 9.95
CA ALA A 115 -20.06 1.50 9.18
C ALA A 115 -20.50 2.29 7.93
N LYS A 116 -21.58 1.87 7.29
CA LYS A 116 -22.17 2.60 6.16
C LYS A 116 -22.67 3.99 6.56
N LYS A 117 -23.43 4.06 7.66
CA LYS A 117 -23.94 5.34 8.18
C LYS A 117 -22.83 6.30 8.58
N GLU A 118 -21.79 5.76 9.23
CA GLU A 118 -20.60 6.52 9.60
C GLU A 118 -19.91 7.13 8.36
N ALA A 119 -19.75 6.34 7.29
CA ALA A 119 -19.17 6.79 6.03
C ALA A 119 -20.06 7.83 5.31
N GLU A 120 -21.39 7.58 5.22
CA GLU A 120 -22.34 8.51 4.61
C GLU A 120 -22.41 9.85 5.36
N ALA A 121 -22.28 9.83 6.69
CA ALA A 121 -22.21 11.03 7.51
C ALA A 121 -20.83 11.70 7.51
N ASN A 122 -19.82 11.09 6.87
CA ASN A 122 -18.42 11.53 6.88
C ASN A 122 -17.90 11.78 8.31
N GLU A 123 -18.28 10.89 9.24
CA GLU A 123 -17.87 11.00 10.64
C GLU A 123 -16.35 10.81 10.79
N ARG A 124 -15.81 11.36 11.88
CA ARG A 124 -14.42 11.18 12.29
C ARG A 124 -14.39 10.57 13.68
N PRO A 125 -14.47 9.23 13.81
CA PRO A 125 -14.46 8.58 15.10
C PRO A 125 -13.16 8.91 15.84
N LYS A 126 -13.30 9.37 17.09
CA LYS A 126 -12.15 9.77 17.91
C LYS A 126 -11.26 8.56 18.21
N LEU A 127 -9.95 8.73 17.99
CA LEU A 127 -8.97 7.70 18.32
C LEU A 127 -8.63 7.69 19.81
N THR A 128 -8.33 6.51 20.33
CA THR A 128 -7.90 6.29 21.72
C THR A 128 -6.43 5.91 21.83
N THR A 129 -5.78 5.64 20.70
CA THR A 129 -4.35 5.36 20.63
C THR A 129 -3.68 6.43 19.78
N HIS A 130 -2.54 6.95 20.26
CA HIS A 130 -1.83 8.02 19.58
C HIS A 130 -0.33 7.71 19.46
N ILE A 131 0.23 8.05 18.30
CA ILE A 131 1.68 7.95 18.05
C ILE A 131 2.34 9.18 18.65
N THR A 132 3.28 9.00 19.58
CA THR A 132 3.98 10.10 20.20
C THR A 132 5.11 10.68 19.37
N ASN A 133 5.74 9.85 18.53
CA ASN A 133 6.96 10.20 17.80
C ASN A 133 6.85 9.78 16.32
N LEU A 134 5.87 10.29 15.57
CA LEU A 134 5.74 9.96 14.14
C LEU A 134 6.98 10.42 13.35
N SER A 135 7.67 11.48 13.82
CA SER A 135 8.91 11.99 13.21
C SER A 135 10.04 10.96 13.15
N ASP A 136 10.02 9.94 14.02
CA ASP A 136 11.06 8.91 14.07
C ASP A 136 10.95 7.90 12.91
N TYR A 137 9.84 7.91 12.17
CA TYR A 137 9.57 6.94 11.12
C TYR A 137 9.65 7.58 9.74
N ASP A 138 10.29 6.88 8.81
CA ASP A 138 10.40 7.28 7.40
C ASP A 138 9.40 6.54 6.52
N VAL A 139 9.06 5.31 6.91
CA VAL A 139 8.13 4.43 6.18
C VAL A 139 6.98 4.04 7.11
N ILE A 140 5.78 4.36 6.70
CA ILE A 140 4.57 4.07 7.46
C ILE A 140 3.65 3.19 6.63
N PHE A 141 3.50 1.93 7.05
CA PHE A 141 2.43 1.09 6.57
C PHE A 141 1.13 1.46 7.28
N VAL A 142 0.04 1.57 6.52
CA VAL A 142 -1.30 1.84 7.06
C VAL A 142 -2.26 0.76 6.58
N GLY A 143 -2.66 -0.13 7.48
CA GLY A 143 -3.51 -1.28 7.19
C GLY A 143 -4.96 -1.09 7.60
N TYR A 144 -5.87 -1.54 6.74
CA TYR A 144 -7.30 -1.49 7.00
C TYR A 144 -8.08 -2.58 6.26
N PRO A 145 -9.25 -2.99 6.78
CA PRO A 145 -10.20 -3.76 5.99
C PRO A 145 -10.91 -2.84 4.99
N ASN A 146 -11.16 -3.32 3.77
CA ASN A 146 -12.02 -2.57 2.84
C ASN A 146 -13.47 -2.61 3.34
N TRP A 147 -14.01 -1.45 3.68
CA TRP A 147 -15.39 -1.26 4.08
C TRP A 147 -16.10 -0.37 3.07
N TRP A 148 -17.15 -0.91 2.46
CA TRP A 148 -17.98 -0.19 1.48
C TRP A 148 -17.17 0.45 0.33
N TYR A 149 -16.22 -0.31 -0.21
CA TYR A 149 -15.34 0.10 -1.31
C TYR A 149 -14.39 1.24 -0.96
N ASP A 150 -14.11 1.42 0.33
CA ASP A 150 -13.20 2.44 0.83
C ASP A 150 -12.50 1.98 2.12
N MET A 151 -11.74 2.88 2.73
CA MET A 151 -11.18 2.69 4.07
C MET A 151 -12.19 3.07 5.16
N PRO A 152 -12.14 2.44 6.35
CA PRO A 152 -12.96 2.82 7.50
C PRO A 152 -12.71 4.27 7.93
N MET A 153 -13.73 4.93 8.47
CA MET A 153 -13.62 6.34 8.90
C MET A 153 -12.56 6.58 9.98
N ALA A 154 -12.22 5.56 10.77
CA ALA A 154 -11.08 5.60 11.69
C ALA A 154 -9.74 5.87 10.99
N ILE A 155 -9.56 5.43 9.75
CA ILE A 155 -8.36 5.69 8.95
C ILE A 155 -8.34 7.13 8.44
N TYR A 156 -9.50 7.69 8.09
CA TYR A 156 -9.60 9.12 7.80
C TYR A 156 -9.19 9.98 8.99
N THR A 157 -9.70 9.64 10.21
CA THR A 157 -9.27 10.34 11.43
C THR A 157 -7.77 10.21 11.66
N PHE A 158 -7.20 9.03 11.41
CA PHE A 158 -5.76 8.81 11.56
C PHE A 158 -4.95 9.71 10.62
N PHE A 159 -5.34 9.87 9.37
CA PHE A 159 -4.68 10.79 8.44
C PHE A 159 -4.93 12.26 8.79
N ASP A 160 -6.11 12.60 9.32
CA ASP A 160 -6.41 13.97 9.77
C ASP A 160 -5.59 14.39 11.03
N GLU A 161 -5.12 13.42 11.86
CA GLU A 161 -4.42 13.71 13.11
C GLU A 161 -2.90 13.88 12.96
N TYR A 162 -2.29 13.39 11.88
CA TYR A 162 -0.84 13.34 11.72
C TYR A 162 -0.34 14.00 10.45
N ASP A 163 0.86 14.56 10.51
CA ASP A 163 1.59 15.08 9.35
C ASP A 163 2.53 14.01 8.78
N PHE A 164 2.23 13.54 7.57
CA PHE A 164 3.03 12.56 6.84
C PHE A 164 3.97 13.20 5.81
N SER A 165 4.16 14.52 5.83
CA SER A 165 5.04 15.22 4.89
C SER A 165 6.46 14.65 4.87
N GLY A 166 6.98 14.39 3.67
CA GLY A 166 8.31 13.81 3.44
C GLY A 166 8.43 12.31 3.75
N LYS A 167 7.37 11.66 4.20
CA LYS A 167 7.36 10.23 4.55
C LYS A 167 6.88 9.37 3.38
N THR A 168 7.20 8.08 3.45
CA THR A 168 6.61 7.10 2.54
C THR A 168 5.45 6.40 3.25
N VAL A 169 4.25 6.58 2.73
CA VAL A 169 3.01 5.94 3.21
C VAL A 169 2.68 4.76 2.30
N ILE A 170 2.51 3.59 2.91
CA ILE A 170 2.23 2.34 2.19
C ILE A 170 0.91 1.74 2.71
N PRO A 171 -0.23 2.10 2.10
CA PRO A 171 -1.49 1.45 2.43
C PRO A 171 -1.44 -0.04 2.11
N PHE A 172 -1.98 -0.88 3.00
CA PHE A 172 -2.26 -2.29 2.72
C PHE A 172 -3.68 -2.63 3.14
N VAL A 173 -4.32 -3.56 2.43
CA VAL A 173 -5.74 -3.81 2.61
C VAL A 173 -6.05 -5.30 2.73
N THR A 174 -6.99 -5.63 3.61
CA THR A 174 -7.68 -6.93 3.63
C THR A 174 -9.11 -6.74 3.13
N HIS A 175 -9.61 -7.68 2.32
CA HIS A 175 -10.89 -7.48 1.63
C HIS A 175 -11.59 -8.79 1.25
N GLY A 176 -12.90 -8.73 1.02
CA GLY A 176 -13.72 -9.83 0.52
C GLY A 176 -13.68 -10.04 -0.99
N GLY A 177 -13.04 -9.13 -1.75
CA GLY A 177 -12.98 -9.18 -3.22
C GLY A 177 -12.74 -7.82 -3.89
N SER A 178 -12.96 -6.71 -3.18
CA SER A 178 -12.93 -5.35 -3.74
C SER A 178 -11.52 -4.71 -3.79
N SER A 179 -10.49 -5.38 -3.28
CA SER A 179 -9.13 -4.82 -3.21
C SER A 179 -9.11 -3.45 -2.50
N PHE A 180 -8.31 -2.51 -2.95
CA PHE A 180 -8.24 -1.15 -2.43
C PHE A 180 -9.45 -0.28 -2.82
N SER A 181 -10.15 -0.66 -3.90
CA SER A 181 -11.10 0.24 -4.55
C SER A 181 -10.46 1.60 -4.85
N GLN A 182 -10.97 2.69 -4.30
CA GLN A 182 -10.46 4.06 -4.50
C GLN A 182 -9.57 4.58 -3.35
N SER A 183 -9.36 3.77 -2.29
CA SER A 183 -8.76 4.27 -1.06
C SER A 183 -7.30 4.74 -1.20
N VAL A 184 -6.51 4.15 -2.12
CA VAL A 184 -5.12 4.60 -2.37
C VAL A 184 -5.11 6.01 -2.97
N GLU A 185 -5.98 6.28 -3.94
CA GLU A 185 -6.14 7.58 -4.57
C GLU A 185 -6.66 8.62 -3.56
N THR A 186 -7.56 8.20 -2.67
CA THR A 186 -8.06 9.05 -1.58
C THR A 186 -6.91 9.43 -0.64
N ILE A 187 -6.12 8.47 -0.17
CA ILE A 187 -4.96 8.73 0.69
C ILE A 187 -3.95 9.65 0.00
N ALA A 188 -3.64 9.41 -1.28
CA ALA A 188 -2.74 10.27 -2.04
C ALA A 188 -3.28 11.70 -2.22
N GLY A 189 -4.60 11.86 -2.26
CA GLY A 189 -5.26 13.17 -2.28
C GLY A 189 -5.21 13.91 -0.94
N MET A 190 -5.27 13.18 0.18
CA MET A 190 -5.13 13.73 1.54
C MET A 190 -3.67 14.09 1.84
N GLU A 191 -2.73 13.22 1.51
CA GLU A 191 -1.32 13.30 1.88
C GLU A 191 -0.43 13.71 0.70
N LYS A 192 -0.64 14.93 0.18
CA LYS A 192 0.03 15.44 -1.04
C LYS A 192 1.54 15.58 -0.91
N ASP A 193 2.02 15.80 0.31
CA ASP A 193 3.45 15.98 0.61
C ASP A 193 4.13 14.67 1.06
N ALA A 194 3.38 13.55 1.09
CA ALA A 194 3.88 12.21 1.32
C ALA A 194 4.07 11.44 0.00
N LYS A 195 5.00 10.49 -0.01
CA LYS A 195 5.11 9.52 -1.10
C LYS A 195 4.19 8.32 -0.83
N VAL A 196 3.05 8.26 -1.49
CA VAL A 196 2.11 7.13 -1.35
C VAL A 196 2.45 6.02 -2.33
N ILE A 197 2.69 4.81 -1.81
CA ILE A 197 3.00 3.61 -2.61
C ILE A 197 1.96 2.53 -2.30
N LYS A 198 1.28 2.04 -3.32
CA LYS A 198 0.30 0.96 -3.18
C LYS A 198 0.95 -0.32 -2.66
N GLY A 199 0.56 -0.75 -1.48
CA GLY A 199 1.07 -1.92 -0.77
C GLY A 199 0.33 -3.23 -1.10
N PRO A 200 0.48 -4.25 -0.23
CA PRO A 200 -0.19 -5.53 -0.39
C PRO A 200 -1.71 -5.43 -0.30
N SER A 201 -2.41 -6.13 -1.20
CA SER A 201 -3.85 -6.30 -1.20
C SER A 201 -4.16 -7.78 -0.99
N ILE A 202 -4.69 -8.14 0.18
CA ILE A 202 -4.82 -9.53 0.61
C ILE A 202 -6.30 -9.90 0.74
N PRO A 203 -6.82 -10.79 -0.14
CA PRO A 203 -8.15 -11.34 0.04
C PRO A 203 -8.24 -12.09 1.38
N ALA A 204 -9.33 -11.95 2.11
CA ALA A 204 -9.53 -12.56 3.43
C ALA A 204 -9.20 -14.06 3.48
N ARG A 205 -9.64 -14.82 2.45
CA ARG A 205 -9.34 -16.26 2.31
C ARG A 205 -7.85 -16.59 2.15
N SER A 206 -7.04 -15.62 1.73
CA SER A 206 -5.61 -15.80 1.47
C SER A 206 -4.74 -15.29 2.64
N VAL A 207 -5.33 -14.71 3.66
CA VAL A 207 -4.59 -14.18 4.83
C VAL A 207 -3.74 -15.24 5.51
N PRO A 208 -4.21 -16.50 5.72
CA PRO A 208 -3.40 -17.54 6.36
C PRO A 208 -2.06 -17.80 5.64
N ASP A 209 -2.06 -17.71 4.32
CA ASP A 209 -0.92 -18.06 3.45
C ASP A 209 -0.21 -16.83 2.89
N ALA A 210 -0.53 -15.62 3.38
CA ALA A 210 -0.05 -14.37 2.79
C ALA A 210 1.44 -14.08 3.02
N LYS A 211 2.11 -14.75 3.98
CA LYS A 211 3.49 -14.43 4.39
C LYS A 211 4.46 -14.36 3.21
N ASN A 212 4.47 -15.37 2.36
CA ASN A 212 5.41 -15.41 1.23
C ASN A 212 5.13 -14.30 0.19
N SER A 213 3.86 -14.00 -0.09
CA SER A 213 3.51 -12.92 -1.02
C SER A 213 3.88 -11.54 -0.47
N ILE A 214 3.73 -11.33 0.83
CA ILE A 214 4.14 -10.10 1.52
C ILE A 214 5.66 -9.95 1.48
N VAL A 215 6.42 -10.98 1.86
CA VAL A 215 7.89 -10.97 1.81
C VAL A 215 8.40 -10.68 0.40
N ASN A 216 7.85 -11.35 -0.61
CA ASN A 216 8.23 -11.12 -2.01
C ASN A 216 7.93 -9.67 -2.43
N TRP A 217 6.78 -9.12 -2.03
CA TRP A 217 6.45 -7.73 -2.31
C TRP A 217 7.44 -6.77 -1.63
N LEU A 218 7.76 -6.98 -0.35
CA LEU A 218 8.72 -6.16 0.40
C LEU A 218 10.12 -6.19 -0.25
N GLN A 219 10.58 -7.36 -0.71
CA GLN A 219 11.84 -7.52 -1.43
C GLN A 219 11.84 -6.78 -2.77
N GLN A 220 10.75 -6.85 -3.52
CA GLN A 220 10.60 -6.13 -4.79
C GLN A 220 10.62 -4.61 -4.62
N GLN A 221 10.12 -4.11 -3.47
CA GLN A 221 10.19 -2.69 -3.13
C GLN A 221 11.54 -2.28 -2.52
N GLY A 222 12.44 -3.23 -2.25
CA GLY A 222 13.74 -2.95 -1.60
C GLY A 222 13.62 -2.58 -0.12
N LEU A 223 12.50 -2.94 0.52
CA LEU A 223 12.25 -2.65 1.95
C LEU A 223 12.91 -3.68 2.88
N ILE A 224 13.24 -4.84 2.35
CA ILE A 224 14.02 -5.88 3.02
C ILE A 224 15.01 -6.53 2.06
N ASN A 225 16.09 -7.11 2.57
CA ASN A 225 17.06 -7.83 1.76
C ASN A 225 16.46 -9.10 1.14
N LYS A 226 17.01 -9.52 0.00
CA LYS A 226 16.66 -10.80 -0.63
C LYS A 226 17.23 -11.96 0.15
#